data_7a7f7b6ed997b5c750995516db1b4eaa
#
_entry.id   7a7f7b6ed997b5c750995516db1b4eaa
#
_cell.length_a   1.000
_cell.length_b   1.000
_cell.length_c   1.000
_cell.angle_alpha   90.00
_cell.angle_beta   90.00
_cell.angle_gamma   90.00
#
_symmetry.space_group_name_H-M   'P 1'
#
loop_
_entity.id
_entity.type
_entity.pdbx_description
1 polymer ?
#
loop_
_entity_poly.entity_id
_entity_poly.type
_entity_poly.pdbx_seq_one_letter_code
_entity_poly.pdbx_strand_id
1 'polypeptide(L)'
;MSPNQSSRIQQINLESTALKILGVTGWSGAGKTTLLTQLIPALTARGLRVSTIKHAHHTFDVDQPGKDSFRHREAGAVEVLISAGVRWALMHENRDDGEPSLKELLARMSPVDLILVEGYKAEGHLKMEVHRHGLDKPLLC
;
A
#
# COMPACT_ATOMS: atom_id res chain seq x y z
N MET A 1 42.74 19.44 21.64
CA MET A 1 41.32 19.58 21.90
C MET A 1 40.56 19.49 20.59
N SER A 2 39.98 18.35 20.31
CA SER A 2 39.16 18.17 19.10
C SER A 2 37.79 18.75 19.35
N PRO A 3 37.24 19.61 18.50
CA PRO A 3 35.87 19.99 18.61
C PRO A 3 35.01 18.92 17.96
N ASN A 4 34.27 18.28 18.81
CA ASN A 4 32.91 17.81 18.69
C ASN A 4 32.36 17.70 17.25
N GLN A 5 32.40 16.49 16.73
CA GLN A 5 31.52 16.10 15.62
C GLN A 5 30.11 15.95 16.16
N SER A 6 29.45 17.06 16.38
CA SER A 6 28.00 17.11 16.55
C SER A 6 27.36 16.56 15.28
N SER A 7 26.76 15.40 15.44
CA SER A 7 25.85 14.76 14.53
C SER A 7 24.95 15.80 13.85
N ARG A 8 25.22 16.08 12.59
CA ARG A 8 24.25 16.67 11.68
C ARG A 8 23.18 15.61 11.40
N ILE A 9 22.27 15.45 12.33
CA ILE A 9 20.95 15.00 11.97
C ILE A 9 20.38 16.18 11.19
N GLN A 10 20.44 16.08 9.87
CA GLN A 10 19.67 16.98 9.02
C GLN A 10 18.22 16.81 9.47
N GLN A 11 17.68 17.83 10.07
CA GLN A 11 16.25 17.99 10.23
C GLN A 11 15.67 17.84 8.82
N ILE A 12 15.05 16.68 8.59
CA ILE A 12 14.21 16.50 7.41
C ILE A 12 13.07 17.49 7.62
N ASN A 13 13.11 18.55 6.86
CA ASN A 13 12.08 19.56 6.85
C ASN A 13 10.76 18.88 6.46
N LEU A 14 9.89 18.66 7.44
CA LEU A 14 8.58 18.02 7.29
C LEU A 14 7.54 18.95 6.61
N GLU A 15 7.97 20.02 5.98
CA GLU A 15 7.11 20.97 5.28
C GLU A 15 6.82 20.63 3.82
N SER A 16 7.14 19.45 3.37
CA SER A 16 6.65 18.98 2.07
C SER A 16 5.41 18.11 2.30
N THR A 17 4.25 18.63 1.96
CA THR A 17 2.97 17.91 1.80
C THR A 17 3.01 16.86 0.68
N ALA A 18 4.19 16.44 0.26
CA ALA A 18 4.37 15.37 -0.70
C ALA A 18 4.07 14.03 -0.02
N LEU A 19 3.06 13.35 -0.55
CA LEU A 19 2.72 11.98 -0.19
C LEU A 19 3.96 11.09 -0.26
N LYS A 20 4.36 10.51 0.86
CA LYS A 20 5.50 9.60 0.93
C LYS A 20 5.05 8.20 0.59
N ILE A 21 5.69 7.60 -0.40
CA ILE A 21 5.36 6.27 -0.93
C ILE A 21 6.60 5.40 -0.85
N LEU A 22 6.45 4.21 -0.30
CA LEU A 22 7.49 3.18 -0.30
C LEU A 22 6.92 1.88 -0.85
N GLY A 23 7.47 1.41 -1.95
CA GLY A 23 7.17 0.12 -2.51
C GLY A 23 7.81 -1.01 -1.71
N VAL A 24 7.09 -2.10 -1.54
CA VAL A 24 7.59 -3.36 -0.99
C VAL A 24 7.43 -4.42 -2.06
N THR A 25 8.53 -4.91 -2.57
CA THR A 25 8.57 -5.89 -3.64
C THR A 25 9.29 -7.15 -3.20
N GLY A 26 9.16 -8.22 -3.96
CA GLY A 26 9.78 -9.51 -3.70
C GLY A 26 8.97 -10.65 -4.29
N TRP A 27 9.61 -11.78 -4.48
CA TRP A 27 8.96 -12.98 -4.96
C TRP A 27 7.91 -13.50 -3.97
N SER A 28 6.95 -14.27 -4.46
CA SER A 28 6.01 -15.00 -3.61
C SER A 28 6.78 -15.88 -2.62
N GLY A 29 6.40 -15.83 -1.34
CA GLY A 29 7.10 -16.54 -0.28
C GLY A 29 8.37 -15.88 0.25
N ALA A 30 8.74 -14.68 -0.24
CA ALA A 30 9.92 -13.94 0.25
C ALA A 30 9.73 -13.38 1.66
N GLY A 31 8.49 -13.25 2.16
CA GLY A 31 8.19 -12.73 3.48
C GLY A 31 7.65 -11.30 3.51
N LYS A 32 7.11 -10.79 2.39
CA LYS A 32 6.54 -9.43 2.30
C LYS A 32 5.45 -9.17 3.34
N THR A 33 4.48 -10.07 3.45
CA THR A 33 3.38 -9.94 4.42
C THR A 33 3.89 -9.98 5.84
N THR A 34 4.82 -10.88 6.15
CA THR A 34 5.45 -10.98 7.47
C THR A 34 6.16 -9.69 7.83
N LEU A 35 6.92 -9.11 6.89
CA LEU A 35 7.59 -7.83 7.10
C LEU A 35 6.56 -6.71 7.34
N LEU A 36 5.54 -6.59 6.51
CA LEU A 36 4.54 -5.54 6.62
C LEU A 36 3.76 -5.61 7.93
N THR A 37 3.40 -6.80 8.40
CA THR A 37 2.69 -6.99 9.66
C THR A 37 3.53 -6.64 10.90
N GLN A 38 4.84 -6.57 10.76
CA GLN A 38 5.76 -6.09 11.79
C GLN A 38 6.11 -4.60 11.61
N LEU A 39 6.28 -4.15 10.38
CA LEU A 39 6.66 -2.78 10.06
C LEU A 39 5.54 -1.79 10.38
N ILE A 40 4.30 -2.10 10.04
CA ILE A 40 3.15 -1.21 10.27
C ILE A 40 2.99 -0.86 11.76
N PRO A 41 2.97 -1.83 12.69
CA PRO A 41 2.90 -1.51 14.12
C PRO A 41 4.10 -0.69 14.61
N ALA A 42 5.30 -0.96 14.12
CA ALA A 42 6.50 -0.20 14.49
C ALA A 42 6.42 1.26 14.06
N LEU A 43 5.88 1.52 12.87
CA LEU A 43 5.69 2.88 12.34
C LEU A 43 4.56 3.62 13.08
N THR A 44 3.44 2.96 13.32
CA THR A 44 2.31 3.55 14.05
C THR A 44 2.65 3.84 15.50
N ALA A 45 3.48 3.00 16.15
CA ALA A 45 3.99 3.26 17.50
C ALA A 45 4.88 4.52 17.56
N ARG A 46 5.46 4.95 16.44
CA ARG A 46 6.20 6.21 16.30
C ARG A 46 5.32 7.41 15.97
N GLY A 47 4.01 7.25 15.96
CA GLY A 47 3.04 8.29 15.67
C GLY A 47 2.78 8.53 14.18
N LEU A 48 3.26 7.67 13.28
CA LEU A 48 3.01 7.80 11.86
C LEU A 48 1.65 7.19 11.48
N ARG A 49 0.93 7.90 10.62
CA ARG A 49 -0.27 7.38 9.98
C ARG A 49 0.15 6.64 8.71
N VAL A 50 -0.19 5.37 8.63
CA VAL A 50 0.22 4.47 7.54
C VAL A 50 -0.98 3.90 6.84
N SER A 51 -0.96 3.96 5.51
CA SER A 51 -1.90 3.25 4.64
C SER A 51 -1.16 2.25 3.75
N THR A 52 -1.88 1.31 3.19
CA THR A 52 -1.31 0.31 2.30
C THR A 52 -2.10 0.20 1.01
N ILE A 53 -1.40 -0.07 -0.08
CA ILE A 53 -1.98 -0.50 -1.35
C ILE A 53 -1.39 -1.88 -1.66
N LYS A 54 -2.24 -2.81 -2.06
CA LYS A 54 -1.81 -4.11 -2.57
C LYS A 54 -2.33 -4.29 -3.98
N HIS A 55 -1.44 -4.51 -4.92
CA HIS A 55 -1.79 -4.92 -6.28
C HIS A 55 -2.04 -6.43 -6.30
N ALA A 56 -3.26 -6.83 -6.58
CA ALA A 56 -3.62 -8.23 -6.75
C ALA A 56 -3.46 -8.64 -8.20
N HIS A 57 -2.81 -9.79 -8.45
CA HIS A 57 -2.61 -10.32 -9.80
C HIS A 57 -3.83 -11.06 -10.35
N HIS A 58 -4.80 -11.34 -9.50
CA HIS A 58 -6.05 -12.02 -9.82
C HIS A 58 -7.24 -11.20 -9.32
N THR A 59 -8.42 -11.50 -9.84
CA THR A 59 -9.65 -10.95 -9.28
C THR A 59 -9.77 -11.29 -7.79
N PHE A 60 -10.28 -10.35 -7.03
CA PHE A 60 -10.54 -10.55 -5.61
C PHE A 60 -11.94 -10.03 -5.28
N ASP A 61 -12.53 -10.59 -4.25
CA ASP A 61 -13.80 -10.14 -3.69
C ASP A 61 -13.61 -9.72 -2.23
N VAL A 62 -14.07 -8.52 -1.91
CA VAL A 62 -14.11 -8.00 -0.54
C VAL A 62 -15.42 -8.44 0.15
N ASP A 63 -16.47 -8.60 -0.63
CA ASP A 63 -17.76 -9.13 -0.20
C ASP A 63 -17.96 -10.59 -0.64
N GLN A 64 -19.03 -11.20 -0.19
CA GLN A 64 -19.34 -12.61 -0.44
C GLN A 64 -20.54 -12.77 -1.37
N PRO A 65 -20.59 -13.83 -2.21
CA PRO A 65 -21.75 -14.17 -3.00
C PRO A 65 -23.03 -14.27 -2.14
N GLY A 66 -24.13 -13.71 -2.65
CA GLY A 66 -25.42 -13.69 -1.97
C GLY A 66 -25.62 -12.57 -0.96
N LYS A 67 -24.59 -11.81 -0.60
CA LYS A 67 -24.73 -10.58 0.17
C LYS A 67 -25.25 -9.43 -0.70
N ASP A 68 -25.95 -8.46 -0.09
CA ASP A 68 -26.58 -7.36 -0.82
C ASP A 68 -25.58 -6.55 -1.64
N SER A 69 -24.41 -6.25 -1.11
CA SER A 69 -23.35 -5.54 -1.81
C SER A 69 -22.86 -6.30 -3.04
N PHE A 70 -22.67 -7.59 -2.96
CA PHE A 70 -22.32 -8.45 -4.08
C PHE A 70 -23.41 -8.41 -5.16
N ARG A 71 -24.67 -8.51 -4.75
CA ARG A 71 -25.82 -8.44 -5.67
C ARG A 71 -25.92 -7.08 -6.36
N HIS A 72 -25.61 -5.98 -5.67
CA HIS A 72 -25.56 -4.65 -6.28
C HIS A 72 -24.51 -4.58 -7.40
N ARG A 73 -23.32 -5.14 -7.18
CA ARG A 73 -22.27 -5.21 -8.21
C ARG A 73 -22.70 -6.05 -9.41
N GLU A 74 -23.25 -7.23 -9.17
CA GLU A 74 -23.74 -8.11 -10.24
C GLU A 74 -24.90 -7.47 -11.04
N ALA A 75 -25.72 -6.68 -10.37
CA ALA A 75 -26.82 -5.96 -11.02
C ALA A 75 -26.36 -4.78 -11.89
N GLY A 76 -25.09 -4.39 -11.82
CA GLY A 76 -24.50 -3.37 -12.67
C GLY A 76 -24.10 -2.06 -11.99
N ALA A 77 -24.12 -1.99 -10.66
CA ALA A 77 -23.64 -0.80 -9.95
C ALA A 77 -22.16 -0.55 -10.28
N VAL A 78 -21.81 0.71 -10.56
CA VAL A 78 -20.43 1.12 -10.86
C VAL A 78 -19.60 1.11 -9.59
N GLU A 79 -20.17 1.59 -8.49
CA GLU A 79 -19.56 1.59 -7.18
C GLU A 79 -20.56 1.12 -6.12
N VAL A 80 -20.07 0.45 -5.11
CA VAL A 80 -20.84 0.07 -3.92
C VAL A 80 -20.07 0.50 -2.69
N LEU A 81 -20.69 1.34 -1.86
CA LEU A 81 -20.14 1.74 -0.57
C LEU A 81 -20.87 0.98 0.53
N ILE A 82 -20.10 0.27 1.35
CA ILE A 82 -20.59 -0.43 2.53
C ILE A 82 -20.08 0.33 3.74
N SER A 83 -20.97 0.71 4.65
CA SER A 83 -20.60 1.44 5.86
C SER A 83 -21.17 0.79 7.12
N ALA A 84 -20.33 0.72 8.14
CA ALA A 84 -20.68 0.29 9.48
C ALA A 84 -20.03 1.21 10.51
N GLY A 85 -20.33 1.02 11.81
CA GLY A 85 -19.84 1.91 12.85
C GLY A 85 -18.31 1.96 13.00
N VAL A 86 -17.61 0.89 12.61
CA VAL A 86 -16.16 0.76 12.81
C VAL A 86 -15.34 0.87 11.51
N ARG A 87 -15.97 0.73 10.34
CA ARG A 87 -15.30 0.80 9.04
C ARG A 87 -16.27 0.99 7.91
N TRP A 88 -15.77 1.47 6.81
CA TRP A 88 -16.46 1.48 5.54
C TRP A 88 -15.52 1.02 4.42
N ALA A 89 -16.08 0.55 3.33
CA ALA A 89 -15.37 0.15 2.13
C ALA A 89 -16.09 0.65 0.89
N LEU A 90 -15.34 1.17 -0.06
CA LEU A 90 -15.83 1.54 -1.38
C LEU A 90 -15.23 0.55 -2.38
N MET A 91 -16.09 -0.16 -3.10
CA MET A 91 -15.70 -1.04 -4.19
C MET A 91 -16.05 -0.38 -5.52
N HIS A 92 -15.06 -0.22 -6.37
CA HIS A 92 -15.21 0.31 -7.73
C HIS A 92 -15.02 -0.82 -8.75
N GLU A 93 -15.98 -0.96 -9.65
CA GLU A 93 -15.90 -1.92 -10.76
C GLU A 93 -15.26 -1.24 -11.97
N ASN A 94 -14.06 -1.67 -12.36
CA ASN A 94 -13.36 -1.07 -13.52
C ASN A 94 -14.07 -1.30 -14.85
N ARG A 95 -14.74 -2.43 -14.99
CA ARG A 95 -15.43 -2.83 -16.22
C ARG A 95 -14.57 -2.57 -17.47
N ASP A 96 -15.08 -1.73 -18.38
CA ASP A 96 -14.43 -1.41 -19.65
C ASP A 96 -13.39 -0.27 -19.54
N ASP A 97 -13.29 0.37 -18.37
CA ASP A 97 -12.36 1.48 -18.15
C ASP A 97 -10.89 1.04 -17.99
N GLY A 98 -10.67 -0.25 -17.83
CA GLY A 98 -9.35 -0.83 -17.58
C GLY A 98 -8.86 -0.63 -16.15
N GLU A 99 -7.68 -1.15 -15.86
CA GLU A 99 -7.07 -1.03 -14.54
C GLU A 99 -6.55 0.40 -14.28
N PRO A 100 -6.91 1.04 -13.16
CA PRO A 100 -6.39 2.37 -12.83
C PRO A 100 -4.90 2.31 -12.52
N SER A 101 -4.20 3.39 -12.87
CA SER A 101 -2.79 3.57 -12.50
C SER A 101 -2.63 3.73 -10.99
N LEU A 102 -1.41 3.47 -10.50
CA LEU A 102 -1.08 3.75 -9.09
C LEU A 102 -1.35 5.21 -8.72
N LYS A 103 -1.06 6.15 -9.61
CA LYS A 103 -1.32 7.59 -9.40
C LYS A 103 -2.80 7.88 -9.20
N GLU A 104 -3.67 7.28 -9.99
CA GLU A 104 -5.13 7.44 -9.87
C GLU A 104 -5.65 6.86 -8.56
N LEU A 105 -5.13 5.69 -8.14
CA LEU A 105 -5.49 5.08 -6.87
C LEU A 105 -5.02 5.92 -5.67
N LEU A 106 -3.80 6.42 -5.71
CA LEU A 106 -3.26 7.30 -4.68
C LEU A 106 -4.11 8.57 -4.50
N ALA A 107 -4.63 9.14 -5.58
CA ALA A 107 -5.50 10.31 -5.54
C ALA A 107 -6.84 10.05 -4.84
N ARG A 108 -7.26 8.80 -4.71
CA ARG A 108 -8.50 8.40 -4.02
C ARG A 108 -8.31 8.10 -2.55
N MET A 109 -7.07 8.02 -2.08
CA MET A 109 -6.76 7.72 -0.69
C MET A 109 -6.69 8.97 0.17
N SER A 110 -7.08 8.84 1.43
CA SER A 110 -6.93 9.92 2.41
C SER A 110 -5.46 10.23 2.66
N PRO A 111 -5.11 11.51 2.92
CA PRO A 111 -3.74 11.90 3.27
C PRO A 111 -3.26 11.19 4.54
N VAL A 112 -2.05 10.62 4.46
CA VAL A 112 -1.36 9.97 5.58
C VAL A 112 0.14 10.29 5.49
N ASP A 113 0.92 9.90 6.49
CA ASP A 113 2.36 10.16 6.51
C ASP A 113 3.13 9.25 5.56
N LEU A 114 2.68 8.00 5.38
CA LEU A 114 3.33 7.01 4.54
C LEU A 114 2.31 6.06 3.92
N ILE A 115 2.48 5.78 2.64
CA ILE A 115 1.77 4.70 1.96
C ILE A 115 2.76 3.60 1.58
N LEU A 116 2.51 2.39 2.04
CA LEU A 116 3.26 1.19 1.67
C LEU A 116 2.55 0.53 0.49
N VAL A 117 3.28 0.33 -0.60
CA VAL A 117 2.73 -0.22 -1.85
C VAL A 117 3.33 -1.58 -2.12
N GLU A 118 2.51 -2.62 -2.07
CA GLU A 118 2.89 -3.96 -2.49
C GLU A 118 2.47 -4.20 -3.95
N GLY A 119 3.43 -4.51 -4.80
CA GLY A 119 3.24 -4.63 -6.24
C GLY A 119 3.64 -3.37 -7.00
N TYR A 120 3.07 -3.17 -8.18
CA TYR A 120 3.41 -2.04 -9.08
C TYR A 120 4.91 -1.93 -9.38
N LYS A 121 5.53 -3.06 -9.72
CA LYS A 121 6.99 -3.19 -9.89
C LYS A 121 7.55 -2.29 -10.98
N ALA A 122 6.78 -1.97 -12.00
CA ALA A 122 7.18 -1.13 -13.13
C ALA A 122 7.09 0.38 -12.84
N GLU A 123 6.43 0.79 -11.76
CA GLU A 123 6.28 2.20 -11.40
C GLU A 123 7.59 2.76 -10.82
N GLY A 124 7.81 4.07 -11.01
CA GLY A 124 9.08 4.73 -10.69
C GLY A 124 9.32 5.10 -9.22
N HIS A 125 8.42 4.74 -8.30
CA HIS A 125 8.58 5.06 -6.89
C HIS A 125 9.71 4.26 -6.22
N LEU A 126 10.20 4.78 -5.09
CA LEU A 126 11.20 4.09 -4.28
C LEU A 126 10.67 2.75 -3.79
N LYS A 127 11.46 1.69 -3.93
CA LYS A 127 11.08 0.33 -3.54
C LYS A 127 12.12 -0.28 -2.61
N MET A 128 11.62 -1.11 -1.71
CA MET A 128 12.40 -2.02 -0.89
C MET A 128 12.10 -3.45 -1.33
N GLU A 129 13.14 -4.20 -1.67
CA GLU A 129 12.98 -5.61 -1.99
C GLU A 129 13.14 -6.48 -0.74
N VAL A 130 12.18 -7.38 -0.54
CA VAL A 130 12.26 -8.42 0.48
C VAL A 130 12.78 -9.70 -0.16
N HIS A 131 13.93 -10.14 0.30
CA HIS A 131 14.57 -11.37 -0.15
C HIS A 131 14.83 -12.29 1.03
N ARG A 132 14.43 -13.54 0.92
CA ARG A 132 14.69 -14.57 1.93
C ARG A 132 15.89 -15.42 1.53
N HIS A 133 16.84 -15.60 2.45
CA HIS A 133 17.93 -16.52 2.27
C HIS A 133 17.39 -17.94 1.97
N GLY A 134 17.97 -18.61 0.97
CA GLY A 134 17.52 -19.93 0.52
C GLY A 134 16.37 -19.91 -0.51
N LEU A 135 15.85 -18.75 -0.86
CA LEU A 135 14.94 -18.62 -1.99
C LEU A 135 15.77 -18.58 -3.28
N ASP A 136 15.65 -19.63 -4.10
CA ASP A 136 16.38 -19.75 -5.38
C ASP A 136 15.72 -18.89 -6.47
N LYS A 137 15.80 -17.58 -6.30
CA LYS A 137 15.28 -16.57 -7.21
C LYS A 137 16.22 -15.39 -7.27
N PRO A 138 16.40 -14.75 -8.43
CA PRO A 138 17.20 -13.54 -8.55
C PRO A 138 16.54 -12.37 -7.84
N LEU A 139 17.33 -11.34 -7.52
CA LEU A 139 16.81 -10.06 -7.08
C LEU A 139 15.98 -9.41 -8.19
N LEU A 140 14.97 -8.63 -7.80
CA LEU A 140 14.07 -7.93 -8.72
C LEU A 140 14.51 -6.49 -9.02
N CYS A 141 15.34 -5.90 -8.15
CA CYS A 141 15.89 -4.55 -8.28
C CYS A 141 17.35 -4.48 -7.85
#